data_96287a4925562a9767e3ee0da809b933
#
_entry.id   96287a4925562a9767e3ee0da809b933
#
_cell.length_a   1.000
_cell.length_b   1.000
_cell.length_c   1.000
_cell.angle_alpha   90.00
_cell.angle_beta   90.00
_cell.angle_gamma   90.00
#
_symmetry.space_group_name_H-M   'P 1'
#
loop_
_entity.id
_entity.type
_entity.pdbx_description
1 polymer ?
#
loop_
_entity_poly.entity_id
_entity_poly.type
_entity_poly.pdbx_seq_one_letter_code
_entity_poly.pdbx_strand_id
1 'polypeptide(L)'
;MAHYGFPASFRKVYDHAVAAYRQGQRSAASMFSSEQLEFLSANGITPQHLYDYAEDENNYAGEPGFDHALGIELVRRDYFLNVQNGRASTTVLDESKLPAKTDAVRGIEWLPRIIPKAKAKLRGELPASLMYGCGGDRKFFKAHDILPAEFLSLVWRNEKNDEAIVEWVAHRAGRK
;
A
#
# COMPACT_ATOMS: atom_id res chain seq x y z
N MET A 1 10.53 19.13 4.91
CA MET A 1 10.60 18.58 3.53
C MET A 1 9.42 19.14 2.73
N ALA A 2 9.65 19.68 1.54
CA ALA A 2 8.59 20.29 0.76
C ALA A 2 7.62 19.24 0.23
N HIS A 3 6.32 19.36 0.52
CA HIS A 3 5.29 18.43 0.04
C HIS A 3 5.25 18.35 -1.49
N TYR A 4 5.37 19.49 -2.14
CA TYR A 4 5.33 19.59 -3.60
C TYR A 4 6.46 18.81 -4.32
N GLY A 5 7.62 18.71 -3.69
CA GLY A 5 8.77 17.97 -4.26
C GLY A 5 8.75 16.46 -4.02
N PHE A 6 7.81 15.95 -3.19
CA PHE A 6 7.77 14.53 -2.84
C PHE A 6 7.65 13.60 -4.05
N PRO A 7 6.74 13.83 -5.04
CA PRO A 7 6.61 12.92 -6.17
C PRO A 7 7.90 12.75 -6.97
N ALA A 8 8.64 13.84 -7.20
CA ALA A 8 9.90 13.79 -7.92
C ALA A 8 11.00 13.04 -7.15
N SER A 9 11.07 13.22 -5.83
CA SER A 9 12.01 12.50 -4.97
C SER A 9 11.64 11.03 -4.85
N PHE A 10 10.36 10.71 -4.70
CA PHE A 10 9.85 9.34 -4.67
C PHE A 10 10.14 8.61 -5.99
N ARG A 11 9.97 9.29 -7.13
CA ARG A 11 10.30 8.75 -8.45
C ARG A 11 11.74 8.23 -8.51
N LYS A 12 12.69 9.02 -8.04
CA LYS A 12 14.10 8.62 -8.04
C LYS A 12 14.37 7.34 -7.25
N VAL A 13 13.74 7.21 -6.06
CA VAL A 13 13.91 6.03 -5.21
C VAL A 13 13.17 4.82 -5.78
N TYR A 14 12.00 5.03 -6.37
CA TYR A 14 11.23 3.99 -7.06
C TYR A 14 12.02 3.42 -8.25
N ASP A 15 12.49 4.28 -9.16
CA ASP A 15 13.26 3.88 -10.34
C ASP A 15 14.55 3.15 -9.94
N HIS A 16 15.21 3.62 -8.86
CA HIS A 16 16.37 2.92 -8.30
C HIS A 16 16.01 1.49 -7.84
N ALA A 17 14.93 1.32 -7.09
CA ALA A 17 14.49 0.01 -6.61
C ALA A 17 14.16 -0.94 -7.76
N VAL A 18 13.42 -0.47 -8.77
CA VAL A 18 13.09 -1.26 -9.98
C VAL A 18 14.36 -1.70 -10.72
N ALA A 19 15.32 -0.80 -10.90
CA ALA A 19 16.59 -1.11 -11.56
C ALA A 19 17.44 -2.08 -10.73
N ALA A 20 17.53 -1.88 -9.41
CA ALA A 20 18.29 -2.75 -8.50
C ALA A 20 17.72 -4.18 -8.47
N TYR A 21 16.39 -4.31 -8.43
CA TYR A 21 15.74 -5.62 -8.53
C TYR A 21 16.06 -6.32 -9.86
N ARG A 22 16.00 -5.59 -10.98
CA ARG A 22 16.36 -6.11 -12.32
C ARG A 22 17.81 -6.59 -12.38
N GLN A 23 18.70 -5.94 -11.63
CA GLN A 23 20.13 -6.30 -11.53
C GLN A 23 20.40 -7.45 -10.54
N GLY A 24 19.38 -8.04 -9.93
CA GLY A 24 19.51 -9.20 -9.05
C GLY A 24 19.51 -8.89 -7.55
N GLN A 25 19.29 -7.65 -7.13
CA GLN A 25 19.10 -7.35 -5.71
C GLN A 25 17.79 -7.96 -5.21
N ARG A 26 17.88 -8.78 -4.13
CA ARG A 26 16.75 -9.52 -3.58
C ARG A 26 16.56 -9.30 -2.08
N SER A 27 17.02 -8.15 -1.58
CA SER A 27 16.89 -7.79 -0.16
C SER A 27 16.58 -6.31 0.00
N ALA A 28 15.42 -6.00 0.57
CA ALA A 28 15.04 -4.64 0.92
C ALA A 28 16.04 -3.97 1.86
N ALA A 29 16.69 -4.75 2.75
CA ALA A 29 17.63 -4.22 3.73
C ALA A 29 18.93 -3.66 3.12
N SER A 30 19.34 -4.12 1.94
CA SER A 30 20.59 -3.72 1.28
C SER A 30 20.41 -2.99 -0.04
N MET A 31 19.15 -2.73 -0.44
CA MET A 31 18.82 -2.14 -1.74
C MET A 31 19.08 -0.63 -1.79
N PHE A 32 19.02 0.06 -0.66
CA PHE A 32 18.98 1.52 -0.61
C PHE A 32 20.18 2.12 0.10
N SER A 33 20.63 3.29 -0.38
CA SER A 33 21.66 4.09 0.30
C SER A 33 21.10 4.71 1.60
N SER A 34 22.00 5.19 2.48
CA SER A 34 21.60 5.88 3.71
C SER A 34 20.69 7.08 3.44
N GLU A 35 20.99 7.88 2.42
CA GLU A 35 20.15 9.03 2.03
C GLU A 35 18.74 8.60 1.59
N GLN A 36 18.64 7.49 0.83
CA GLN A 36 17.35 6.93 0.42
C GLN A 36 16.57 6.38 1.61
N LEU A 37 17.24 5.72 2.56
CA LEU A 37 16.61 5.22 3.79
C LEU A 37 16.09 6.38 4.66
N GLU A 38 16.85 7.45 4.79
CA GLU A 38 16.43 8.68 5.49
C GLU A 38 15.19 9.29 4.81
N PHE A 39 15.19 9.39 3.48
CA PHE A 39 14.03 9.86 2.72
C PHE A 39 12.80 8.99 2.97
N LEU A 40 12.91 7.68 2.88
CA LEU A 40 11.81 6.74 3.12
C LEU A 40 11.27 6.88 4.54
N SER A 41 12.14 6.83 5.53
CA SER A 41 11.77 6.96 6.95
C SER A 41 11.07 8.27 7.26
N ALA A 42 11.60 9.40 6.76
CA ALA A 42 11.00 10.73 6.95
C ALA A 42 9.59 10.86 6.33
N ASN A 43 9.22 9.96 5.44
CA ASN A 43 7.90 9.93 4.78
C ASN A 43 7.02 8.75 5.22
N GLY A 44 7.45 7.98 6.24
CA GLY A 44 6.70 6.84 6.77
C GLY A 44 6.64 5.63 5.83
N ILE A 45 7.57 5.55 4.89
CA ILE A 45 7.65 4.48 3.89
C ILE A 45 8.76 3.52 4.32
N THR A 46 8.50 2.23 4.29
CA THR A 46 9.52 1.23 4.60
C THR A 46 10.30 0.84 3.34
N PRO A 47 11.57 0.41 3.47
CA PRO A 47 12.32 -0.18 2.35
C PRO A 47 11.57 -1.36 1.71
N GLN A 48 10.82 -2.15 2.50
CA GLN A 48 10.03 -3.26 2.01
C GLN A 48 8.94 -2.83 1.02
N HIS A 49 8.28 -1.69 1.25
CA HIS A 49 7.26 -1.20 0.30
C HIS A 49 7.84 -0.98 -1.10
N LEU A 50 9.04 -0.38 -1.17
CA LEU A 50 9.70 -0.12 -2.45
C LEU A 50 10.23 -1.41 -3.09
N TYR A 51 10.72 -2.34 -2.27
CA TYR A 51 11.12 -3.66 -2.74
C TYR A 51 9.94 -4.40 -3.37
N ASP A 52 8.78 -4.43 -2.68
CA ASP A 52 7.57 -5.10 -3.17
C ASP A 52 7.09 -4.52 -4.51
N TYR A 53 7.09 -3.17 -4.64
CA TYR A 53 6.76 -2.53 -5.91
C TYR A 53 7.76 -2.89 -7.02
N ALA A 54 9.05 -2.92 -6.71
CA ALA A 54 10.09 -3.27 -7.67
C ALA A 54 10.01 -4.73 -8.10
N GLU A 55 9.72 -5.63 -7.17
CA GLU A 55 9.51 -7.05 -7.44
C GLU A 55 8.32 -7.25 -8.37
N ASP A 56 7.18 -6.68 -8.03
CA ASP A 56 5.95 -6.80 -8.82
C ASP A 56 6.09 -6.15 -10.21
N GLU A 57 6.69 -4.95 -10.31
CA GLU A 57 6.98 -4.25 -11.56
C GLU A 57 7.79 -5.13 -12.54
N ASN A 58 8.79 -5.84 -12.02
CA ASN A 58 9.64 -6.71 -12.85
C ASN A 58 8.98 -8.06 -13.21
N ASN A 59 8.07 -8.56 -12.38
CA ASN A 59 7.51 -9.91 -12.52
C ASN A 59 6.08 -9.92 -13.11
N TYR A 60 5.37 -8.79 -13.10
CA TYR A 60 3.95 -8.71 -13.48
C TYR A 60 3.66 -7.60 -14.50
N ALA A 61 4.41 -7.60 -15.62
CA ALA A 61 4.18 -6.72 -16.77
C ALA A 61 4.11 -5.21 -16.42
N GLY A 62 4.96 -4.75 -15.50
CA GLY A 62 5.02 -3.34 -15.11
C GLY A 62 3.96 -2.94 -14.07
N GLU A 63 3.30 -3.89 -13.41
CA GLU A 63 2.36 -3.59 -12.32
C GLU A 63 3.07 -3.58 -10.95
N PRO A 64 2.65 -2.74 -9.99
CA PRO A 64 1.49 -1.83 -10.06
C PRO A 64 1.71 -0.58 -10.89
N GLY A 65 2.93 -0.32 -11.33
CA GLY A 65 3.34 0.92 -11.98
C GLY A 65 3.55 2.09 -11.01
N PHE A 66 4.38 3.03 -11.44
CA PHE A 66 4.74 4.18 -10.62
C PHE A 66 3.53 4.99 -10.11
N ASP A 67 2.53 5.25 -10.96
CA ASP A 67 1.41 6.13 -10.61
C ASP A 67 0.56 5.54 -9.49
N HIS A 68 0.32 4.22 -9.50
CA HIS A 68 -0.38 3.55 -8.42
C HIS A 68 0.45 3.49 -7.14
N ALA A 69 1.75 3.20 -7.23
CA ALA A 69 2.66 3.22 -6.10
C ALA A 69 2.73 4.62 -5.48
N LEU A 70 2.88 5.66 -6.30
CA LEU A 70 2.87 7.05 -5.84
C LEU A 70 1.56 7.42 -5.15
N GLY A 71 0.42 7.07 -5.75
CA GLY A 71 -0.90 7.33 -5.16
C GLY A 71 -1.05 6.70 -3.78
N ILE A 72 -0.68 5.42 -3.62
CA ILE A 72 -0.70 4.72 -2.34
C ILE A 72 0.19 5.42 -1.32
N GLU A 73 1.44 5.74 -1.70
CA GLU A 73 2.40 6.33 -0.77
C GLU A 73 2.09 7.79 -0.43
N LEU A 74 1.41 8.54 -1.28
CA LEU A 74 0.90 9.87 -0.94
C LEU A 74 -0.13 9.79 0.20
N VAL A 75 -1.09 8.87 0.12
CA VAL A 75 -2.09 8.67 1.18
C VAL A 75 -1.44 8.18 2.47
N ARG A 76 -0.53 7.19 2.37
CA ARG A 76 0.21 6.67 3.53
C ARG A 76 1.05 7.75 4.20
N ARG A 77 1.76 8.54 3.41
CA ARG A 77 2.59 9.66 3.89
C ARG A 77 1.76 10.72 4.60
N ASP A 78 0.62 11.08 4.05
CA ASP A 78 -0.27 12.07 4.65
C ASP A 78 -0.80 11.58 6.00
N TYR A 79 -1.21 10.32 6.09
CA TYR A 79 -1.56 9.67 7.35
C TYR A 79 -0.40 9.69 8.36
N PHE A 80 0.81 9.34 7.93
CA PHE A 80 2.01 9.34 8.78
C PHE A 80 2.31 10.71 9.37
N LEU A 81 2.26 11.75 8.55
CA LEU A 81 2.60 13.10 8.99
C LEU A 81 1.52 13.73 9.87
N ASN A 82 0.25 13.56 9.51
CA ASN A 82 -0.86 14.30 10.14
C ASN A 82 -1.62 13.51 11.21
N VAL A 83 -1.62 12.17 11.15
CA VAL A 83 -2.26 11.31 12.17
C VAL A 83 -1.23 10.76 13.15
N GLN A 84 -0.12 10.21 12.63
CA GLN A 84 0.94 9.65 13.45
C GLN A 84 1.98 10.70 13.91
N ASN A 85 1.87 11.95 13.46
CA ASN A 85 2.81 13.04 13.79
C ASN A 85 4.27 12.67 13.48
N GLY A 86 4.51 11.96 12.38
CA GLY A 86 5.82 11.51 11.95
C GLY A 86 6.42 10.37 12.79
N ARG A 87 5.61 9.68 13.59
CA ARG A 87 6.05 8.56 14.44
C ARG A 87 5.63 7.23 13.83
N ALA A 88 6.60 6.36 13.57
CA ALA A 88 6.34 5.01 13.08
C ALA A 88 5.63 4.16 14.15
N SER A 89 4.67 3.33 13.74
CA SER A 89 4.09 2.31 14.62
C SER A 89 5.13 1.24 14.93
N THR A 90 5.06 0.70 16.14
CA THR A 90 5.83 -0.48 16.56
C THR A 90 5.01 -1.77 16.48
N THR A 91 3.73 -1.66 16.13
CA THR A 91 2.83 -2.80 15.94
C THR A 91 3.05 -3.43 14.57
N VAL A 92 2.95 -4.75 14.49
CA VAL A 92 2.95 -5.50 13.24
C VAL A 92 1.66 -6.31 13.16
N LEU A 93 0.98 -6.26 12.01
CA LEU A 93 -0.23 -7.02 11.76
C LEU A 93 0.06 -8.53 11.82
N ASP A 94 -0.71 -9.25 12.61
CA ASP A 94 -0.69 -10.71 12.63
C ASP A 94 -1.45 -11.24 11.41
N GLU A 95 -0.72 -11.72 10.42
CA GLU A 95 -1.29 -12.19 9.15
C GLU A 95 -2.23 -13.39 9.34
N SER A 96 -2.04 -14.20 10.40
CA SER A 96 -2.89 -15.35 10.70
C SER A 96 -4.33 -14.96 11.08
N LYS A 97 -4.53 -13.71 11.50
CA LYS A 97 -5.84 -13.15 11.87
C LYS A 97 -6.57 -12.48 10.70
N LEU A 98 -5.94 -12.40 9.54
CA LEU A 98 -6.63 -11.86 8.38
C LEU A 98 -7.72 -12.83 7.89
N PRO A 99 -8.89 -12.31 7.48
CA PRO A 99 -9.91 -13.11 6.80
C PRO A 99 -9.35 -13.92 5.64
N ALA A 100 -9.93 -15.08 5.36
CA ALA A 100 -9.51 -15.91 4.24
C ALA A 100 -9.71 -15.19 2.89
N LYS A 101 -8.96 -15.61 1.89
CA LYS A 101 -9.04 -15.00 0.54
C LYS A 101 -10.42 -15.17 -0.11
N THR A 102 -11.17 -16.19 0.30
CA THR A 102 -12.50 -16.54 -0.16
C THR A 102 -13.63 -15.96 0.69
N ASP A 103 -13.29 -15.34 1.84
CA ASP A 103 -14.30 -14.69 2.67
C ASP A 103 -14.94 -13.53 1.92
N ALA A 104 -16.27 -13.43 2.07
CA ALA A 104 -17.07 -12.43 1.39
C ALA A 104 -17.99 -11.68 2.36
N VAL A 105 -18.24 -10.40 2.07
CA VAL A 105 -19.28 -9.59 2.70
C VAL A 105 -20.17 -9.00 1.62
N ARG A 106 -21.49 -9.09 1.78
CA ARG A 106 -22.47 -8.72 0.74
C ARG A 106 -22.17 -9.38 -0.63
N GLY A 107 -21.62 -10.61 -0.60
CA GLY A 107 -21.22 -11.35 -1.78
C GLY A 107 -19.98 -10.78 -2.51
N ILE A 108 -19.21 -9.92 -1.87
CA ILE A 108 -17.96 -9.37 -2.39
C ILE A 108 -16.81 -10.09 -1.71
N GLU A 109 -16.20 -11.02 -2.44
CA GLU A 109 -15.00 -11.73 -1.99
C GLU A 109 -13.81 -10.77 -1.87
N TRP A 110 -12.81 -11.14 -1.06
CA TRP A 110 -11.61 -10.35 -0.80
C TRP A 110 -11.83 -9.09 0.04
N LEU A 111 -13.05 -8.51 0.04
CA LEU A 111 -13.33 -7.25 0.77
C LEU A 111 -13.09 -7.38 2.28
N PRO A 112 -13.49 -8.46 2.98
CA PRO A 112 -13.18 -8.63 4.39
C PRO A 112 -11.68 -8.65 4.70
N ARG A 113 -10.85 -9.15 3.76
CA ARG A 113 -9.41 -9.24 3.91
C ARG A 113 -8.68 -7.93 3.61
N ILE A 114 -9.11 -7.20 2.58
CA ILE A 114 -8.40 -5.99 2.15
C ILE A 114 -8.61 -4.80 3.09
N ILE A 115 -9.73 -4.75 3.83
CA ILE A 115 -10.00 -3.68 4.82
C ILE A 115 -8.93 -3.65 5.93
N PRO A 116 -8.70 -4.72 6.71
CA PRO A 116 -7.67 -4.72 7.74
C PRO A 116 -6.26 -4.54 7.16
N LYS A 117 -6.01 -5.05 5.96
CA LYS A 117 -4.75 -4.87 5.25
C LYS A 117 -4.50 -3.40 4.87
N ALA A 118 -5.53 -2.68 4.41
CA ALA A 118 -5.46 -1.26 4.13
C ALA A 118 -5.24 -0.42 5.39
N LYS A 119 -5.90 -0.77 6.50
CA LYS A 119 -5.66 -0.14 7.81
C LYS A 119 -4.21 -0.32 8.27
N ALA A 120 -3.66 -1.54 8.12
CA ALA A 120 -2.27 -1.80 8.44
C ALA A 120 -1.31 -1.04 7.52
N LYS A 121 -1.64 -0.90 6.22
CA LYS A 121 -0.86 -0.04 5.30
C LYS A 121 -0.85 1.42 5.76
N LEU A 122 -1.99 1.99 6.11
CA LEU A 122 -2.09 3.36 6.63
C LEU A 122 -1.21 3.58 7.86
N ARG A 123 -1.17 2.61 8.77
CA ARG A 123 -0.41 2.71 10.02
C ARG A 123 1.07 2.32 9.88
N GLY A 124 1.46 1.73 8.74
CA GLY A 124 2.81 1.19 8.56
C GLY A 124 3.06 -0.09 9.35
N GLU A 125 2.04 -0.93 9.49
CA GLU A 125 2.01 -2.14 10.32
C GLU A 125 2.00 -3.44 9.49
N LEU A 126 2.18 -3.35 8.17
CA LEU A 126 2.27 -4.53 7.32
C LEU A 126 3.55 -5.32 7.61
N PRO A 127 3.49 -6.65 7.84
CA PRO A 127 4.67 -7.49 7.88
C PRO A 127 5.33 -7.56 6.50
N ALA A 128 6.62 -7.91 6.46
CA ALA A 128 7.38 -8.01 5.20
C ALA A 128 6.82 -9.05 4.20
N SER A 129 6.03 -10.00 4.68
CA SER A 129 5.35 -11.02 3.87
C SER A 129 4.07 -10.51 3.18
N LEU A 130 3.62 -9.29 3.46
CA LEU A 130 2.31 -8.80 3.06
C LEU A 130 2.37 -7.42 2.40
N MET A 131 2.09 -7.36 1.11
CA MET A 131 2.05 -6.13 0.34
C MET A 131 0.60 -5.65 0.15
N TYR A 132 0.31 -4.37 0.43
CA TYR A 132 -0.91 -3.70 -0.05
C TYR A 132 -0.74 -3.30 -1.51
N GLY A 133 -1.71 -3.67 -2.36
CA GLY A 133 -1.62 -3.51 -3.80
C GLY A 133 -0.96 -4.69 -4.51
N CYS A 134 -0.80 -5.84 -3.85
CA CYS A 134 -0.32 -7.07 -4.48
C CYS A 134 -1.27 -7.57 -5.59
N GLY A 135 -0.87 -8.58 -6.36
CA GLY A 135 -1.64 -9.11 -7.48
C GLY A 135 -3.10 -9.46 -7.14
N GLY A 136 -3.38 -10.00 -5.95
CA GLY A 136 -4.74 -10.26 -5.47
C GLY A 136 -5.54 -8.97 -5.21
N ASP A 137 -4.91 -7.98 -4.59
CA ASP A 137 -5.54 -6.67 -4.36
C ASP A 137 -5.82 -5.97 -5.68
N ARG A 138 -4.88 -5.99 -6.63
CA ARG A 138 -5.07 -5.40 -7.97
C ARG A 138 -6.22 -6.04 -8.73
N LYS A 139 -6.37 -7.39 -8.63
CA LYS A 139 -7.51 -8.10 -9.21
C LYS A 139 -8.83 -7.61 -8.61
N PHE A 140 -8.91 -7.47 -7.29
CA PHE A 140 -10.07 -6.92 -6.59
C PHE A 140 -10.37 -5.48 -7.05
N PHE A 141 -9.38 -4.60 -7.06
CA PHE A 141 -9.55 -3.20 -7.45
C PHE A 141 -10.04 -3.06 -8.90
N LYS A 142 -9.45 -3.80 -9.83
CA LYS A 142 -9.87 -3.80 -11.24
C LYS A 142 -11.30 -4.32 -11.43
N ALA A 143 -11.67 -5.36 -10.70
CA ALA A 143 -13.03 -5.94 -10.79
C ALA A 143 -14.13 -4.99 -10.30
N HIS A 144 -13.78 -4.01 -9.47
CA HIS A 144 -14.74 -3.07 -8.88
C HIS A 144 -14.53 -1.62 -9.34
N ASP A 145 -13.63 -1.39 -10.29
CA ASP A 145 -13.27 -0.06 -10.80
C ASP A 145 -12.89 0.92 -9.67
N ILE A 146 -11.98 0.49 -8.80
CA ILE A 146 -11.49 1.25 -7.64
C ILE A 146 -9.99 1.44 -7.77
N LEU A 147 -9.49 2.66 -7.59
CA LEU A 147 -8.05 2.89 -7.49
C LEU A 147 -7.53 2.47 -6.10
N PRO A 148 -6.33 1.87 -5.99
CA PRO A 148 -5.75 1.51 -4.69
C PRO A 148 -5.66 2.69 -3.71
N ALA A 149 -5.27 3.86 -4.18
CA ALA A 149 -5.20 5.09 -3.38
C ALA A 149 -6.59 5.61 -2.95
N GLU A 150 -7.59 5.47 -3.82
CA GLU A 150 -9.00 5.81 -3.53
C GLU A 150 -9.52 4.94 -2.39
N PHE A 151 -9.29 3.62 -2.46
CA PHE A 151 -9.68 2.70 -1.38
C PHE A 151 -8.96 2.99 -0.08
N LEU A 152 -7.66 3.27 -0.14
CA LEU A 152 -6.88 3.59 1.05
C LEU A 152 -7.40 4.88 1.72
N SER A 153 -7.76 5.88 0.94
CA SER A 153 -8.37 7.14 1.41
C SER A 153 -9.77 6.91 2.00
N LEU A 154 -10.57 6.02 1.40
CA LEU A 154 -11.88 5.62 1.93
C LEU A 154 -11.73 4.96 3.31
N VAL A 155 -10.78 4.03 3.43
CA VAL A 155 -10.48 3.34 4.70
C VAL A 155 -10.01 4.33 5.76
N TRP A 156 -9.16 5.28 5.43
CA TRP A 156 -8.74 6.33 6.36
C TRP A 156 -9.93 7.13 6.90
N ARG A 157 -10.81 7.63 6.03
CA ARG A 157 -11.99 8.41 6.44
C ARG A 157 -12.98 7.61 7.29
N ASN A 158 -12.98 6.30 7.16
CA ASN A 158 -13.91 5.40 7.84
C ASN A 158 -13.19 4.38 8.74
N GLU A 159 -12.05 4.74 9.32
CA GLU A 159 -11.16 3.79 10.02
C GLU A 159 -11.87 3.01 11.15
N LYS A 160 -12.89 3.61 11.78
CA LYS A 160 -13.71 3.02 12.84
C LYS A 160 -15.07 2.50 12.38
N ASN A 161 -15.36 2.56 11.08
CA ASN A 161 -16.67 2.20 10.53
C ASN A 161 -16.50 1.35 9.25
N ASP A 162 -16.24 0.06 9.44
CA ASP A 162 -16.05 -0.87 8.32
C ASP A 162 -17.32 -1.05 7.50
N GLU A 163 -18.51 -0.91 8.09
CA GLU A 163 -19.77 -1.00 7.37
C GLU A 163 -19.89 0.10 6.30
N ALA A 164 -19.47 1.33 6.59
CA ALA A 164 -19.46 2.40 5.59
C ALA A 164 -18.51 2.11 4.43
N ILE A 165 -17.39 1.41 4.69
CA ILE A 165 -16.47 0.95 3.63
C ILE A 165 -17.16 -0.11 2.77
N VAL A 166 -17.80 -1.09 3.42
CA VAL A 166 -18.54 -2.17 2.74
C VAL A 166 -19.68 -1.62 1.88
N GLU A 167 -20.47 -0.67 2.42
CA GLU A 167 -21.56 -0.01 1.70
C GLU A 167 -21.06 0.72 0.45
N TRP A 168 -19.98 1.48 0.60
CA TRP A 168 -19.40 2.21 -0.52
C TRP A 168 -18.93 1.28 -1.64
N VAL A 169 -18.24 0.17 -1.29
CA VAL A 169 -17.78 -0.81 -2.27
C VAL A 169 -18.95 -1.55 -2.91
N ALA A 170 -19.98 -1.92 -2.12
CA ALA A 170 -21.18 -2.58 -2.63
C ALA A 170 -21.93 -1.69 -3.64
N HIS A 171 -22.06 -0.41 -3.34
CA HIS A 171 -22.65 0.55 -4.26
C HIS A 171 -21.85 0.65 -5.57
N ARG A 172 -20.52 0.76 -5.47
CA ARG A 172 -19.61 0.81 -6.64
C ARG A 172 -19.72 -0.48 -7.49
N ALA A 173 -19.85 -1.63 -6.84
CA ALA A 173 -20.03 -2.93 -7.50
C ALA A 173 -21.45 -3.15 -8.08
N GLY A 174 -22.37 -2.18 -7.98
CA GLY A 174 -23.78 -2.32 -8.41
C GLY A 174 -24.58 -3.31 -7.56
N ARG A 175 -24.15 -3.61 -6.35
CA ARG A 175 -24.83 -4.50 -5.39
C ARG A 175 -25.57 -3.65 -4.36
N LYS A 176 -26.90 -3.79 -4.33
CA LYS A 176 -27.77 -3.11 -3.35
C LYS A 176 -27.87 -3.92 -2.07
#